data_4e80abd64c095c1f7afc35bd07ba244b
#
_entry.id   4e80abd64c095c1f7afc35bd07ba244b
#
_cell.length_a   1.000
_cell.length_b   1.000
_cell.length_c   1.000
_cell.angle_alpha   90.00
_cell.angle_beta   90.00
_cell.angle_gamma   90.00
#
_symmetry.space_group_name_H-M   'P 1'
#
loop_
_entity.id
_entity.type
_entity.pdbx_description
1 polymer ?
#
loop_
_entity_poly.entity_id
_entity_poly.type
_entity_poly.pdbx_seq_one_letter_code
_entity_poly.pdbx_strand_id
1 'polypeptide(L)'
;MIMTGGPGTGKTTVVNAMIKLFKLMYPSSSIICAAPTGRAAKRMAEVTGVNATTIHSLLQWDLETNTFGKNDEEPILADLLIVDEFSMVDNWLFYNLLLASKRIKKICIIGDKDQLPSVGPGCVLRDLIQSNEFSLIELKYIYRQQSDSDVINLAHAINTGNVIVGDYHHDVKFFACIPEDIRRNILMMVDDALQKGYSIDDIQILSPMYAGVAGIDYLNNALQESFNPPSKDKAEVKSGYITFREGDKILQLKNQPDDDVYNGDIGVLVEIIDAKHAEDHKTTIICQFGEIIVEYKPENWVNITLAYCISVHKSQGSEYPIVIMPIIRRHAGMLQRKLIYTGVTRARKVLIILGELEAFKRGIQVLELHPRETTLTQKLKQFLNGDYGF
;
A
#
# COMPACT_ATOMS: atom_id res chain seq x y z
N MET A 1 -16.55 -16.31 -2.59
CA MET A 1 -17.27 -15.02 -2.42
C MET A 1 -16.28 -13.88 -2.58
N ILE A 2 -16.70 -12.83 -3.26
CA ILE A 2 -15.89 -11.61 -3.44
C ILE A 2 -16.60 -10.46 -2.72
N MET A 3 -15.83 -9.67 -1.97
CA MET A 3 -16.30 -8.43 -1.33
C MET A 3 -15.49 -7.26 -1.86
N THR A 4 -16.13 -6.25 -2.39
CA THR A 4 -15.46 -5.02 -2.87
C THR A 4 -16.10 -3.78 -2.28
N GLY A 5 -15.32 -2.73 -2.14
CA GLY A 5 -15.78 -1.43 -1.65
C GLY A 5 -14.64 -0.45 -1.50
N GLY A 6 -14.95 0.83 -1.62
CA GLY A 6 -14.00 1.93 -1.45
C GLY A 6 -13.55 2.14 0.00
N PRO A 7 -12.78 3.20 0.25
CA PRO A 7 -12.39 3.58 1.60
C PRO A 7 -13.61 3.95 2.45
N GLY A 8 -13.55 3.64 3.73
CA GLY A 8 -14.63 3.99 4.68
C GLY A 8 -15.93 3.19 4.55
N THR A 9 -16.03 2.23 3.64
CA THR A 9 -17.24 1.38 3.47
C THR A 9 -17.38 0.29 4.52
N GLY A 10 -16.42 0.18 5.46
CA GLY A 10 -16.51 -0.78 6.56
C GLY A 10 -16.08 -2.20 6.21
N LYS A 11 -15.29 -2.41 5.13
CA LYS A 11 -14.78 -3.74 4.76
C LYS A 11 -14.26 -4.53 5.97
N THR A 12 -13.34 -3.97 6.72
CA THR A 12 -12.72 -4.63 7.88
C THR A 12 -13.73 -4.92 9.01
N THR A 13 -14.70 -4.04 9.22
CA THR A 13 -15.78 -4.24 10.19
C THR A 13 -16.67 -5.42 9.79
N VAL A 14 -17.04 -5.50 8.51
CA VAL A 14 -17.84 -6.62 7.97
C VAL A 14 -17.06 -7.93 8.07
N VAL A 15 -15.76 -7.92 7.77
CA VAL A 15 -14.87 -9.10 7.95
C VAL A 15 -14.86 -9.58 9.39
N ASN A 16 -14.70 -8.69 10.35
CA ASN A 16 -14.72 -9.04 11.77
C ASN A 16 -16.06 -9.66 12.18
N ALA A 17 -17.18 -9.06 11.75
CA ALA A 17 -18.50 -9.61 12.00
C ALA A 17 -18.69 -10.99 11.35
N MET A 18 -18.20 -11.17 10.11
CA MET A 18 -18.25 -12.44 9.40
C MET A 18 -17.43 -13.53 10.11
N ILE A 19 -16.23 -13.22 10.60
CA ILE A 19 -15.39 -14.14 11.38
C ILE A 19 -16.10 -14.57 12.66
N LYS A 20 -16.65 -13.60 13.41
CA LYS A 20 -17.40 -13.88 14.65
C LYS A 20 -18.60 -14.77 14.40
N LEU A 21 -19.39 -14.46 13.37
CA LEU A 21 -20.54 -15.27 12.98
C LEU A 21 -20.13 -16.68 12.54
N PHE A 22 -19.06 -16.81 11.76
CA PHE A 22 -18.55 -18.10 11.31
C PHE A 22 -18.11 -18.98 12.49
N LYS A 23 -17.41 -18.41 13.47
CA LYS A 23 -17.03 -19.12 14.71
C LYS A 23 -18.22 -19.50 15.57
N LEU A 24 -19.27 -18.68 15.62
CA LEU A 24 -20.50 -19.05 16.33
C LEU A 24 -21.23 -20.21 15.66
N MET A 25 -21.29 -20.24 14.34
CA MET A 25 -21.93 -21.33 13.58
C MET A 25 -21.10 -22.62 13.56
N TYR A 26 -19.77 -22.46 13.56
CA TYR A 26 -18.80 -23.56 13.46
C TYR A 26 -17.68 -23.39 14.50
N PRO A 27 -17.92 -23.70 15.79
CA PRO A 27 -16.98 -23.41 16.88
C PRO A 27 -15.58 -24.02 16.72
N SER A 28 -15.50 -25.20 16.09
CA SER A 28 -14.21 -25.92 15.84
C SER A 28 -13.56 -25.57 14.52
N SER A 29 -14.06 -24.55 13.80
CA SER A 29 -13.52 -24.19 12.49
C SER A 29 -12.18 -23.49 12.58
N SER A 30 -11.30 -23.82 11.63
CA SER A 30 -10.04 -23.13 11.40
C SER A 30 -10.23 -21.97 10.40
N ILE A 31 -9.81 -20.78 10.79
CA ILE A 31 -9.88 -19.57 9.97
C ILE A 31 -8.46 -19.05 9.77
N ILE A 32 -8.08 -18.81 8.53
CA ILE A 32 -6.82 -18.18 8.14
C ILE A 32 -7.12 -16.85 7.47
N CYS A 33 -6.37 -15.83 7.85
CA CYS A 33 -6.39 -14.52 7.24
C CYS A 33 -5.05 -14.25 6.54
N ALA A 34 -5.11 -13.68 5.34
CA ALA A 34 -3.91 -13.33 4.58
C ALA A 34 -4.07 -12.00 3.83
N ALA A 35 -2.93 -11.37 3.51
CA ALA A 35 -2.89 -10.18 2.68
C ALA A 35 -1.62 -10.17 1.81
N PRO A 36 -1.55 -9.41 0.72
CA PRO A 36 -0.36 -9.36 -0.13
C PRO A 36 0.84 -8.66 0.52
N THR A 37 0.62 -7.81 1.53
CA THR A 37 1.69 -7.06 2.23
C THR A 37 1.65 -7.34 3.73
N GLY A 38 2.82 -7.25 4.41
CA GLY A 38 2.95 -7.44 5.85
C GLY A 38 2.08 -6.42 6.62
N ARG A 39 2.09 -5.17 6.20
CA ARG A 39 1.31 -4.10 6.82
C ARG A 39 -0.20 -4.34 6.77
N ALA A 40 -0.71 -4.82 5.62
CA ALA A 40 -2.12 -5.17 5.50
C ALA A 40 -2.47 -6.39 6.37
N ALA A 41 -1.58 -7.39 6.42
CA ALA A 41 -1.74 -8.57 7.29
C ALA A 41 -1.76 -8.18 8.77
N LYS A 42 -0.80 -7.36 9.22
CA LYS A 42 -0.73 -6.86 10.60
C LYS A 42 -2.01 -6.10 10.99
N ARG A 43 -2.44 -5.16 10.14
CA ARG A 43 -3.68 -4.42 10.34
C ARG A 43 -4.91 -5.35 10.43
N MET A 44 -4.96 -6.36 9.56
CA MET A 44 -6.05 -7.36 9.59
C MET A 44 -6.04 -8.14 10.90
N ALA A 45 -4.88 -8.58 11.39
CA ALA A 45 -4.75 -9.27 12.67
C ALA A 45 -5.21 -8.39 13.85
N GLU A 46 -4.79 -7.13 13.90
CA GLU A 46 -5.17 -6.16 14.94
C GLU A 46 -6.70 -5.97 15.04
N VAL A 47 -7.38 -5.84 13.89
CA VAL A 47 -8.82 -5.56 13.87
C VAL A 47 -9.66 -6.82 14.08
N THR A 48 -9.21 -7.96 13.57
CA THR A 48 -10.01 -9.20 13.63
C THR A 48 -9.72 -10.06 14.86
N GLY A 49 -8.57 -9.87 15.50
CA GLY A 49 -8.06 -10.72 16.57
C GLY A 49 -7.71 -12.15 16.08
N VAL A 50 -7.59 -12.35 14.77
CA VAL A 50 -7.17 -13.61 14.15
C VAL A 50 -5.81 -13.41 13.53
N ASN A 51 -4.90 -14.38 13.70
CA ASN A 51 -3.60 -14.33 13.06
C ASN A 51 -3.75 -14.14 11.55
N ALA A 52 -3.05 -13.15 11.02
CA ALA A 52 -2.99 -12.88 9.59
C ALA A 52 -1.52 -12.80 9.17
N THR A 53 -1.21 -13.37 8.01
CA THR A 53 0.13 -13.40 7.45
C THR A 53 0.13 -12.89 6.02
N THR A 54 1.32 -12.67 5.45
CA THR A 54 1.37 -12.39 4.01
C THR A 54 1.02 -13.66 3.22
N ILE A 55 0.49 -13.48 1.99
CA ILE A 55 0.22 -14.63 1.11
C ILE A 55 1.52 -15.41 0.86
N HIS A 56 2.65 -14.75 0.68
CA HIS A 56 3.95 -15.39 0.50
C HIS A 56 4.35 -16.23 1.73
N SER A 57 4.19 -15.70 2.94
CA SER A 57 4.45 -16.47 4.18
C SER A 57 3.48 -17.63 4.34
N LEU A 58 2.19 -17.43 4.04
CA LEU A 58 1.18 -18.49 4.08
C LEU A 58 1.54 -19.65 3.14
N LEU A 59 2.07 -19.32 1.96
CA LEU A 59 2.51 -20.28 0.96
C LEU A 59 3.93 -20.81 1.21
N GLN A 60 4.63 -20.33 2.26
CA GLN A 60 6.00 -20.71 2.58
C GLN A 60 6.95 -20.46 1.40
N TRP A 61 7.00 -19.19 0.94
CA TRP A 61 7.89 -18.76 -0.12
C TRP A 61 9.37 -18.94 0.26
N ASP A 62 10.08 -19.70 -0.52
CA ASP A 62 11.52 -19.87 -0.41
C ASP A 62 12.25 -18.99 -1.42
N LEU A 63 13.07 -18.07 -0.92
CA LEU A 63 13.84 -17.11 -1.73
C LEU A 63 15.00 -17.76 -2.50
N GLU A 64 15.58 -18.86 -1.98
CA GLU A 64 16.72 -19.52 -2.61
C GLU A 64 16.28 -20.34 -3.84
N THR A 65 15.19 -21.08 -3.68
CA THR A 65 14.65 -21.96 -4.73
C THR A 65 13.64 -21.29 -5.65
N ASN A 66 13.12 -20.09 -5.26
CA ASN A 66 12.01 -19.42 -5.92
C ASN A 66 10.75 -20.32 -6.04
N THR A 67 10.45 -21.09 -5.00
CA THR A 67 9.30 -21.99 -4.96
C THR A 67 8.45 -21.76 -3.72
N PHE A 68 7.22 -22.28 -3.74
CA PHE A 68 6.35 -22.30 -2.58
C PHE A 68 6.33 -23.69 -1.94
N GLY A 69 6.50 -23.75 -0.61
CA GLY A 69 6.37 -24.98 0.15
C GLY A 69 4.94 -25.50 0.22
N LYS A 70 3.93 -24.60 0.19
CA LYS A 70 2.52 -24.96 0.09
C LYS A 70 2.06 -25.00 -1.35
N ASN A 71 1.52 -26.15 -1.78
CA ASN A 71 1.09 -26.43 -3.14
C ASN A 71 -0.04 -27.46 -3.14
N ASP A 72 -0.25 -28.20 -4.22
CA ASP A 72 -1.28 -29.21 -4.33
C ASP A 72 -0.97 -30.55 -3.63
N GLU A 73 0.29 -30.85 -3.36
CA GLU A 73 0.75 -32.00 -2.58
C GLU A 73 0.73 -31.69 -1.09
N GLU A 74 1.15 -30.46 -0.71
CA GLU A 74 1.17 -29.92 0.66
C GLU A 74 0.17 -28.76 0.83
N PRO A 75 -1.15 -29.00 0.77
CA PRO A 75 -2.15 -27.94 0.76
C PRO A 75 -2.31 -27.26 2.13
N ILE A 76 -2.84 -26.05 2.09
CA ILE A 76 -3.29 -25.33 3.28
C ILE A 76 -4.53 -26.03 3.86
N LEU A 77 -4.53 -26.24 5.17
CA LEU A 77 -5.66 -26.84 5.88
C LEU A 77 -6.44 -25.77 6.64
N ALA A 78 -7.60 -25.38 6.11
CA ALA A 78 -8.48 -24.41 6.77
C ALA A 78 -9.94 -24.61 6.32
N ASP A 79 -10.88 -24.22 7.19
CA ASP A 79 -12.30 -24.17 6.83
C ASP A 79 -12.66 -22.89 6.08
N LEU A 80 -12.00 -21.79 6.44
CA LEU A 80 -12.19 -20.47 5.81
C LEU A 80 -10.85 -19.77 5.61
N LEU A 81 -10.58 -19.34 4.38
CA LEU A 81 -9.49 -18.43 4.02
C LEU A 81 -10.09 -17.07 3.67
N ILE A 82 -9.59 -16.02 4.30
CA ILE A 82 -9.94 -14.64 4.00
C ILE A 82 -8.69 -13.95 3.48
N VAL A 83 -8.77 -13.36 2.28
CA VAL A 83 -7.65 -12.62 1.67
C VAL A 83 -8.07 -11.18 1.44
N ASP A 84 -7.42 -10.25 2.14
CA ASP A 84 -7.67 -8.80 2.00
C ASP A 84 -6.66 -8.14 1.05
N GLU A 85 -6.94 -6.89 0.66
CA GLU A 85 -6.15 -6.09 -0.31
C GLU A 85 -5.89 -6.85 -1.63
N PHE A 86 -6.86 -7.62 -2.09
CA PHE A 86 -6.71 -8.54 -3.22
C PHE A 86 -6.47 -7.82 -4.55
N SER A 87 -6.70 -6.53 -4.66
CA SER A 87 -6.33 -5.71 -5.82
C SER A 87 -4.83 -5.79 -6.17
N MET A 88 -3.99 -6.08 -5.17
CA MET A 88 -2.54 -6.21 -5.31
C MET A 88 -2.06 -7.61 -5.71
N VAL A 89 -2.96 -8.60 -5.78
CA VAL A 89 -2.62 -10.00 -6.11
C VAL A 89 -2.55 -10.17 -7.62
N ASP A 90 -1.41 -10.61 -8.13
CA ASP A 90 -1.20 -10.90 -9.54
C ASP A 90 -1.58 -12.34 -9.93
N ASN A 91 -1.49 -12.66 -11.21
CA ASN A 91 -1.86 -13.99 -11.72
C ASN A 91 -0.99 -15.12 -11.16
N TRP A 92 0.30 -14.87 -10.98
CA TRP A 92 1.23 -15.90 -10.50
C TRP A 92 0.97 -16.24 -9.03
N LEU A 93 0.82 -15.22 -8.20
CA LEU A 93 0.52 -15.40 -6.77
C LEU A 93 -0.86 -16.03 -6.57
N PHE A 94 -1.86 -15.60 -7.37
CA PHE A 94 -3.19 -16.19 -7.33
C PHE A 94 -3.20 -17.66 -7.75
N TYR A 95 -2.48 -18.02 -8.82
CA TYR A 95 -2.35 -19.40 -9.27
C TYR A 95 -1.80 -20.31 -8.16
N ASN A 96 -0.70 -19.92 -7.52
CA ASN A 96 -0.09 -20.70 -6.44
C ASN A 96 -0.99 -20.77 -5.19
N LEU A 97 -1.69 -19.67 -4.86
CA LEU A 97 -2.67 -19.66 -3.78
C LEU A 97 -3.81 -20.67 -4.06
N LEU A 98 -4.31 -20.74 -5.29
CA LEU A 98 -5.34 -21.71 -5.66
C LEU A 98 -4.83 -23.16 -5.60
N LEU A 99 -3.63 -23.44 -6.07
CA LEU A 99 -3.02 -24.77 -5.96
C LEU A 99 -2.96 -25.24 -4.50
N ALA A 100 -2.49 -24.37 -3.61
CA ALA A 100 -2.41 -24.66 -2.19
C ALA A 100 -3.76 -24.70 -1.47
N SER A 101 -4.85 -24.23 -2.11
CA SER A 101 -6.17 -24.07 -1.48
C SER A 101 -7.12 -25.25 -1.66
N LYS A 102 -6.68 -26.38 -2.23
CA LYS A 102 -7.54 -27.55 -2.53
C LYS A 102 -8.31 -28.12 -1.34
N ARG A 103 -7.81 -27.95 -0.12
CA ARG A 103 -8.43 -28.40 1.14
C ARG A 103 -9.18 -27.31 1.88
N ILE A 104 -9.26 -26.12 1.34
CA ILE A 104 -10.00 -24.99 1.93
C ILE A 104 -11.46 -25.07 1.52
N LYS A 105 -12.37 -25.07 2.49
CA LYS A 105 -13.82 -25.19 2.22
C LYS A 105 -14.44 -23.93 1.66
N LYS A 106 -13.98 -22.75 2.14
CA LYS A 106 -14.50 -21.44 1.72
C LYS A 106 -13.37 -20.42 1.59
N ILE A 107 -13.41 -19.65 0.50
CA ILE A 107 -12.49 -18.54 0.27
C ILE A 107 -13.30 -17.24 0.16
N CYS A 108 -12.90 -16.22 0.92
CA CYS A 108 -13.42 -14.87 0.85
C CYS A 108 -12.31 -13.95 0.35
N ILE A 109 -12.53 -13.33 -0.79
CA ILE A 109 -11.63 -12.37 -1.44
C ILE A 109 -12.16 -10.97 -1.16
N ILE A 110 -11.30 -10.09 -0.64
CA ILE A 110 -11.66 -8.72 -0.27
C ILE A 110 -10.71 -7.77 -0.97
N GLY A 111 -11.23 -6.70 -1.54
CA GLY A 111 -10.38 -5.70 -2.19
C GLY A 111 -11.18 -4.51 -2.68
N ASP A 112 -10.46 -3.53 -3.17
CA ASP A 112 -11.04 -2.35 -3.80
C ASP A 112 -10.76 -2.40 -5.31
N LYS A 113 -11.81 -2.58 -6.13
CA LYS A 113 -11.71 -2.70 -7.59
C LYS A 113 -11.22 -1.43 -8.28
N ASP A 114 -11.35 -0.29 -7.58
CA ASP A 114 -11.03 1.04 -8.10
C ASP A 114 -9.60 1.49 -7.77
N GLN A 115 -8.89 0.77 -6.88
CA GLN A 115 -7.48 0.99 -6.61
C GLN A 115 -6.57 0.48 -7.75
N LEU A 116 -5.28 0.84 -7.65
CA LEU A 116 -4.25 0.31 -8.55
C LEU A 116 -4.24 -1.22 -8.53
N PRO A 117 -4.09 -1.86 -9.69
CA PRO A 117 -3.89 -3.30 -9.78
C PRO A 117 -2.52 -3.71 -9.24
N SER A 118 -2.27 -5.02 -9.16
CA SER A 118 -0.96 -5.59 -8.86
C SER A 118 0.15 -5.02 -9.72
N VAL A 119 1.39 -4.97 -9.22
CA VAL A 119 2.57 -4.63 -10.03
C VAL A 119 2.84 -5.74 -11.06
N GLY A 120 2.73 -7.00 -10.64
CA GLY A 120 2.86 -8.17 -11.50
C GLY A 120 1.72 -8.30 -12.53
N PRO A 121 1.82 -9.25 -13.46
CA PRO A 121 0.89 -9.40 -14.58
C PRO A 121 -0.51 -9.83 -14.16
N GLY A 122 -1.51 -9.35 -14.89
CA GLY A 122 -2.92 -9.71 -14.66
C GLY A 122 -3.74 -8.62 -13.96
N CYS A 123 -5.05 -8.88 -13.87
CA CYS A 123 -6.03 -8.05 -13.16
C CYS A 123 -7.03 -8.96 -12.45
N VAL A 124 -6.53 -9.85 -11.60
CA VAL A 124 -7.32 -10.98 -11.06
C VAL A 124 -8.63 -10.53 -10.43
N LEU A 125 -8.61 -9.56 -9.52
CA LEU A 125 -9.84 -9.09 -8.87
C LEU A 125 -10.87 -8.58 -9.87
N ARG A 126 -10.44 -7.75 -10.84
CA ARG A 126 -11.30 -7.23 -11.91
C ARG A 126 -11.90 -8.37 -12.73
N ASP A 127 -11.06 -9.31 -13.15
CA ASP A 127 -11.46 -10.40 -14.04
C ASP A 127 -12.43 -11.35 -13.34
N LEU A 128 -12.23 -11.65 -12.07
CA LEU A 128 -13.16 -12.45 -11.25
C LEU A 128 -14.52 -11.74 -11.08
N ILE A 129 -14.52 -10.43 -10.83
CA ILE A 129 -15.75 -9.63 -10.73
C ILE A 129 -16.49 -9.61 -12.09
N GLN A 130 -15.77 -9.37 -13.19
CA GLN A 130 -16.36 -9.25 -14.53
C GLN A 130 -16.86 -10.60 -15.07
N SER A 131 -16.36 -11.72 -14.56
CA SER A 131 -16.87 -13.04 -14.96
C SER A 131 -18.34 -13.22 -14.57
N ASN A 132 -18.81 -12.59 -13.49
CA ASN A 132 -20.12 -12.76 -12.87
C ASN A 132 -20.39 -14.20 -12.37
N GLU A 133 -19.35 -15.02 -12.20
CA GLU A 133 -19.48 -16.42 -11.79
C GLU A 133 -19.38 -16.61 -10.28
N PHE A 134 -19.03 -15.55 -9.57
CA PHE A 134 -18.83 -15.58 -8.12
C PHE A 134 -19.80 -14.66 -7.40
N SER A 135 -20.26 -15.08 -6.23
CA SER A 135 -21.07 -14.21 -5.36
C SER A 135 -20.28 -12.93 -5.04
N LEU A 136 -20.84 -11.78 -5.44
CA LEU A 136 -20.26 -10.46 -5.25
C LEU A 136 -21.05 -9.67 -4.22
N ILE A 137 -20.36 -9.14 -3.21
CA ILE A 137 -20.90 -8.17 -2.26
C ILE A 137 -20.17 -6.85 -2.51
N GLU A 138 -20.94 -5.83 -2.94
CA GLU A 138 -20.42 -4.49 -3.12
C GLU A 138 -20.87 -3.59 -1.98
N LEU A 139 -19.90 -3.15 -1.16
CA LEU A 139 -20.16 -2.22 -0.06
C LEU A 139 -20.21 -0.80 -0.62
N LYS A 140 -21.41 -0.26 -0.77
CA LYS A 140 -21.65 1.06 -1.38
C LYS A 140 -21.82 2.17 -0.34
N TYR A 141 -22.26 1.83 0.87
CA TYR A 141 -22.51 2.81 1.92
C TYR A 141 -21.27 3.12 2.70
N ILE A 142 -21.06 4.39 2.98
CA ILE A 142 -19.92 4.91 3.74
C ILE A 142 -20.36 5.04 5.19
N TYR A 143 -19.71 4.28 6.08
CA TYR A 143 -20.02 4.26 7.51
C TYR A 143 -18.97 5.01 8.36
N ARG A 144 -17.99 5.68 7.75
CA ARG A 144 -17.04 6.49 8.51
C ARG A 144 -17.82 7.56 9.27
N GLN A 145 -17.58 7.71 10.57
CA GLN A 145 -18.30 8.54 11.55
C GLN A 145 -18.39 10.05 11.23
N GLN A 146 -17.87 10.47 10.10
CA GLN A 146 -18.02 11.83 9.55
C GLN A 146 -18.73 11.70 8.19
N SER A 147 -20.03 11.90 8.21
CA SER A 147 -20.85 12.08 7.00
C SER A 147 -20.33 13.21 6.08
N ASP A 148 -19.37 14.01 6.54
CA ASP A 148 -18.85 15.21 5.90
C ASP A 148 -17.36 15.09 5.47
N SER A 149 -16.78 13.88 5.33
CA SER A 149 -15.41 13.75 4.85
C SER A 149 -15.30 14.02 3.35
N ASP A 150 -14.68 15.12 3.00
CA ASP A 150 -14.38 15.49 1.63
C ASP A 150 -13.42 14.52 0.93
N VAL A 151 -12.53 13.85 1.67
CA VAL A 151 -11.64 12.81 1.10
C VAL A 151 -12.47 11.69 0.47
N ILE A 152 -13.54 11.27 1.10
CA ILE A 152 -14.40 10.20 0.62
C ILE A 152 -15.23 10.69 -0.58
N ASN A 153 -15.81 11.89 -0.45
CA ASN A 153 -16.58 12.52 -1.53
C ASN A 153 -15.69 12.71 -2.78
N LEU A 154 -14.45 13.15 -2.58
CA LEU A 154 -13.48 13.29 -3.66
C LEU A 154 -13.13 11.92 -4.30
N ALA A 155 -12.93 10.87 -3.50
CA ALA A 155 -12.66 9.53 -4.03
C ALA A 155 -13.80 9.04 -4.93
N HIS A 156 -15.07 9.25 -4.53
CA HIS A 156 -16.23 8.94 -5.36
C HIS A 156 -16.29 9.79 -6.63
N ALA A 157 -16.04 11.09 -6.53
CA ALA A 157 -16.01 11.99 -7.67
C ALA A 157 -14.90 11.63 -8.67
N ILE A 158 -13.73 11.17 -8.18
CA ILE A 158 -12.66 10.65 -9.02
C ILE A 158 -13.13 9.41 -9.79
N ASN A 159 -13.78 8.46 -9.14
CA ASN A 159 -14.27 7.24 -9.80
C ASN A 159 -15.29 7.52 -10.91
N THR A 160 -16.12 8.53 -10.74
CA THR A 160 -17.07 8.98 -11.78
C THR A 160 -16.44 9.92 -12.81
N GLY A 161 -15.24 10.44 -12.55
CA GLY A 161 -14.57 11.43 -13.39
C GLY A 161 -15.11 12.87 -13.25
N ASN A 162 -15.96 13.12 -12.25
CA ASN A 162 -16.67 14.39 -12.06
C ASN A 162 -16.16 15.12 -10.80
N VAL A 163 -14.96 15.67 -10.86
CA VAL A 163 -14.39 16.45 -9.74
C VAL A 163 -14.53 17.94 -9.99
N ILE A 164 -15.16 18.63 -9.04
CA ILE A 164 -15.21 20.10 -8.98
C ILE A 164 -14.32 20.55 -7.81
N VAL A 165 -13.17 21.13 -8.12
CA VAL A 165 -12.12 21.46 -7.13
C VAL A 165 -12.63 22.44 -6.03
N GLY A 166 -13.63 23.25 -6.32
CA GLY A 166 -14.21 24.22 -5.38
C GLY A 166 -15.20 23.65 -4.34
N ASP A 167 -15.55 22.37 -4.43
CA ASP A 167 -16.61 21.78 -3.59
C ASP A 167 -16.09 21.19 -2.27
N TYR A 168 -14.76 21.22 -2.05
CA TYR A 168 -14.12 20.59 -0.89
C TYR A 168 -13.56 21.66 0.04
N HIS A 169 -13.96 21.64 1.33
CA HIS A 169 -13.65 22.72 2.27
C HIS A 169 -13.15 22.23 3.64
N HIS A 170 -13.38 20.96 3.99
CA HIS A 170 -13.07 20.42 5.31
C HIS A 170 -11.68 19.77 5.38
N ASP A 171 -11.57 18.52 4.95
CA ASP A 171 -10.37 17.69 5.07
C ASP A 171 -9.60 17.51 3.76
N VAL A 172 -10.06 18.13 2.67
CA VAL A 172 -9.37 18.19 1.37
C VAL A 172 -9.02 19.63 1.03
N LYS A 173 -7.77 19.85 0.61
CA LYS A 173 -7.27 21.15 0.15
C LYS A 173 -6.58 21.03 -1.19
N PHE A 174 -6.97 21.90 -2.12
CA PHE A 174 -6.30 22.06 -3.41
C PHE A 174 -5.46 23.33 -3.40
N PHE A 175 -4.17 23.18 -3.66
CA PHE A 175 -3.22 24.28 -3.65
C PHE A 175 -2.54 24.41 -5.01
N ALA A 176 -2.99 25.38 -5.82
CA ALA A 176 -2.40 25.64 -7.12
C ALA A 176 -1.04 26.32 -6.99
N CYS A 177 0.00 25.74 -7.59
CA CYS A 177 1.33 26.34 -7.67
C CYS A 177 2.08 25.84 -8.91
N ILE A 178 3.11 26.57 -9.29
CA ILE A 178 4.04 26.17 -10.36
C ILE A 178 4.99 25.07 -9.82
N PRO A 179 5.60 24.26 -10.71
CA PRO A 179 6.49 23.18 -10.30
C PRO A 179 7.67 23.60 -9.42
N GLU A 180 8.21 24.79 -9.65
CA GLU A 180 9.36 25.35 -8.93
C GLU A 180 9.04 25.66 -7.45
N ASP A 181 7.78 25.94 -7.13
CA ASP A 181 7.31 26.25 -5.78
C ASP A 181 6.92 25.00 -4.95
N ILE A 182 6.83 23.82 -5.55
CA ILE A 182 6.37 22.59 -4.88
C ILE A 182 7.19 22.29 -3.63
N ARG A 183 8.52 22.29 -3.74
CA ARG A 183 9.41 22.05 -2.60
C ARG A 183 9.08 22.99 -1.43
N ARG A 184 9.09 24.30 -1.71
CA ARG A 184 8.84 25.34 -0.70
C ARG A 184 7.48 25.13 -0.02
N ASN A 185 6.44 24.91 -0.80
CA ASN A 185 5.09 24.73 -0.29
C ASN A 185 4.94 23.45 0.53
N ILE A 186 5.54 22.33 0.11
CA ILE A 186 5.54 21.09 0.90
C ILE A 186 6.21 21.32 2.25
N LEU A 187 7.40 21.93 2.26
CA LEU A 187 8.12 22.21 3.51
C LEU A 187 7.29 23.08 4.47
N MET A 188 6.64 24.13 3.96
CA MET A 188 5.74 24.99 4.75
C MET A 188 4.54 24.22 5.29
N MET A 189 3.94 23.32 4.49
CA MET A 189 2.78 22.51 4.92
C MET A 189 3.16 21.48 5.97
N VAL A 190 4.34 20.87 5.85
CA VAL A 190 4.86 19.94 6.86
C VAL A 190 5.16 20.69 8.16
N ASP A 191 5.83 21.85 8.08
CA ASP A 191 6.11 22.69 9.25
C ASP A 191 4.82 23.12 9.96
N ASP A 192 3.80 23.61 9.24
CA ASP A 192 2.49 23.97 9.78
C ASP A 192 1.80 22.76 10.47
N ALA A 193 1.93 21.56 9.93
CA ALA A 193 1.38 20.37 10.53
C ALA A 193 2.12 19.99 11.83
N LEU A 194 3.46 20.09 11.85
CA LEU A 194 4.26 19.87 13.06
C LEU A 194 3.92 20.88 14.17
N GLN A 195 3.75 22.17 13.82
CA GLN A 195 3.32 23.21 14.77
C GLN A 195 1.91 22.94 15.33
N LYS A 196 1.05 22.23 14.60
CA LYS A 196 -0.28 21.79 15.04
C LYS A 196 -0.26 20.50 15.86
N GLY A 197 0.93 19.97 16.17
CA GLY A 197 1.11 18.81 17.06
C GLY A 197 1.07 17.44 16.33
N TYR A 198 1.10 17.41 15.00
CA TYR A 198 1.34 16.16 14.26
C TYR A 198 2.84 15.83 14.31
N SER A 199 3.15 14.53 14.22
CA SER A 199 4.52 14.06 14.06
C SER A 199 4.89 13.94 12.58
N ILE A 200 6.17 13.81 12.28
CA ILE A 200 6.63 13.53 10.90
C ILE A 200 6.11 12.16 10.39
N ASP A 201 5.82 11.24 11.31
CA ASP A 201 5.25 9.93 10.99
C ASP A 201 3.77 10.01 10.59
N ASP A 202 3.05 11.03 11.05
CA ASP A 202 1.67 11.30 10.67
C ASP A 202 1.53 11.83 9.23
N ILE A 203 2.63 12.31 8.64
CA ILE A 203 2.64 13.00 7.35
C ILE A 203 3.30 12.11 6.30
N GLN A 204 2.62 11.90 5.18
CA GLN A 204 3.18 11.18 4.04
C GLN A 204 3.04 11.96 2.75
N ILE A 205 4.17 12.24 2.10
CA ILE A 205 4.18 12.78 0.76
C ILE A 205 4.12 11.62 -0.23
N LEU A 206 3.18 11.69 -1.20
CA LEU A 206 2.97 10.67 -2.22
C LEU A 206 3.23 11.25 -3.61
N SER A 207 4.32 10.86 -4.25
CA SER A 207 4.63 11.30 -5.60
C SER A 207 4.48 10.16 -6.63
N PRO A 208 4.01 10.46 -7.85
CA PRO A 208 3.92 9.48 -8.92
C PRO A 208 5.27 9.01 -9.49
N MET A 209 6.32 9.83 -9.39
CA MET A 209 7.61 9.62 -10.07
C MET A 209 8.80 9.77 -9.12
N TYR A 210 9.90 9.09 -9.44
CA TYR A 210 11.15 9.20 -8.67
C TYR A 210 11.92 10.49 -9.01
N ALA A 211 12.07 10.81 -10.27
CA ALA A 211 12.87 11.95 -10.74
C ALA A 211 12.08 13.25 -10.92
N GLY A 212 12.77 14.38 -10.87
CA GLY A 212 12.25 15.72 -11.15
C GLY A 212 11.95 16.54 -9.90
N VAL A 213 11.50 17.79 -10.08
CA VAL A 213 11.28 18.77 -8.99
C VAL A 213 10.18 18.40 -8.00
N ALA A 214 9.27 17.53 -8.40
CA ALA A 214 8.24 16.93 -7.55
C ALA A 214 8.46 15.41 -7.40
N GLY A 215 9.66 14.92 -7.71
CA GLY A 215 10.03 13.50 -7.62
C GLY A 215 10.43 13.08 -6.22
N ILE A 216 10.30 11.78 -5.96
CA ILE A 216 10.55 11.15 -4.66
C ILE A 216 11.97 11.46 -4.16
N ASP A 217 13.00 11.28 -5.01
CA ASP A 217 14.39 11.43 -4.60
C ASP A 217 14.70 12.87 -4.19
N TYR A 218 14.23 13.84 -4.98
CA TYR A 218 14.42 15.25 -4.69
C TYR A 218 13.68 15.71 -3.43
N LEU A 219 12.44 15.24 -3.25
CA LEU A 219 11.63 15.61 -2.09
C LEU A 219 12.13 14.93 -0.81
N ASN A 220 12.61 13.69 -0.86
CA ASN A 220 13.22 13.02 0.28
C ASN A 220 14.44 13.80 0.80
N ASN A 221 15.35 14.20 -0.09
CA ASN A 221 16.52 14.99 0.30
C ASN A 221 16.12 16.33 0.90
N ALA A 222 15.17 17.03 0.28
CA ALA A 222 14.71 18.33 0.78
C ALA A 222 14.04 18.25 2.16
N LEU A 223 13.26 17.20 2.40
CA LEU A 223 12.57 16.97 3.68
C LEU A 223 13.57 16.53 4.75
N GLN A 224 14.51 15.65 4.43
CA GLN A 224 15.59 15.27 5.33
C GLN A 224 16.39 16.49 5.78
N GLU A 225 16.87 17.33 4.84
CA GLU A 225 17.62 18.54 5.15
C GLU A 225 16.85 19.49 6.06
N SER A 226 15.53 19.59 5.92
CA SER A 226 14.71 20.54 6.67
C SER A 226 14.27 20.01 8.03
N PHE A 227 13.92 18.74 8.13
CA PHE A 227 13.31 18.16 9.34
C PHE A 227 14.22 17.22 10.11
N ASN A 228 15.29 16.75 9.47
CA ASN A 228 16.37 15.99 10.11
C ASN A 228 17.72 16.50 9.60
N PRO A 229 18.11 17.77 9.86
CA PRO A 229 19.37 18.33 9.38
C PRO A 229 20.58 17.66 10.04
N PRO A 230 21.77 17.74 9.38
CA PRO A 230 23.01 17.24 9.97
C PRO A 230 23.30 17.92 11.31
N SER A 231 23.78 17.15 12.28
CA SER A 231 24.16 17.62 13.61
C SER A 231 25.42 16.88 14.07
N LYS A 232 26.19 17.50 14.98
CA LYS A 232 27.36 16.85 15.59
C LYS A 232 26.97 15.63 16.44
N ASP A 233 25.71 15.59 16.90
CA ASP A 233 25.19 14.55 17.78
C ASP A 233 24.50 13.42 17.00
N LYS A 234 24.50 13.47 15.67
CA LYS A 234 23.89 12.45 14.80
C LYS A 234 24.92 11.84 13.88
N ALA A 235 24.99 10.53 13.86
CA ALA A 235 25.80 9.82 12.90
C ALA A 235 25.15 9.81 11.50
N GLU A 236 26.00 9.82 10.49
CA GLU A 236 25.61 9.74 9.08
C GLU A 236 26.42 8.68 8.35
N VAL A 237 25.79 8.03 7.38
CA VAL A 237 26.48 7.13 6.46
C VAL A 237 25.95 7.30 5.05
N LYS A 238 26.84 7.26 4.07
CA LYS A 238 26.50 7.41 2.66
C LYS A 238 26.44 6.05 1.96
N SER A 239 25.33 5.80 1.28
CA SER A 239 25.11 4.63 0.44
C SER A 239 24.68 5.08 -0.97
N GLY A 240 25.59 5.03 -1.92
CA GLY A 240 25.36 5.56 -3.27
C GLY A 240 25.07 7.06 -3.26
N TYR A 241 23.85 7.43 -3.67
CA TYR A 241 23.37 8.82 -3.69
C TYR A 241 22.52 9.19 -2.47
N ILE A 242 22.25 8.24 -1.58
CA ILE A 242 21.49 8.46 -0.35
C ILE A 242 22.46 8.66 0.81
N THR A 243 22.22 9.68 1.62
CA THR A 243 22.84 9.83 2.94
C THR A 243 21.80 9.44 3.99
N PHE A 244 22.08 8.39 4.74
CA PHE A 244 21.27 7.98 5.88
C PHE A 244 21.78 8.69 7.14
N ARG A 245 20.86 9.13 7.98
CA ARG A 245 21.13 9.87 9.21
C ARG A 245 20.23 9.39 10.33
N GLU A 246 20.75 9.33 11.54
CA GLU A 246 19.95 9.03 12.72
C GLU A 246 18.72 9.94 12.83
N GLY A 247 17.57 9.34 13.07
CA GLY A 247 16.26 10.00 13.06
C GLY A 247 15.56 10.02 11.69
N ASP A 248 16.16 9.47 10.63
CA ASP A 248 15.51 9.40 9.32
C ASP A 248 14.31 8.47 9.31
N LYS A 249 13.26 8.89 8.61
CA LYS A 249 12.13 8.04 8.26
C LYS A 249 12.53 7.11 7.12
N ILE A 250 12.42 5.81 7.35
CA ILE A 250 12.95 4.74 6.47
C ILE A 250 11.82 3.87 5.93
N LEU A 251 11.94 3.48 4.66
CA LEU A 251 11.09 2.50 3.99
C LEU A 251 11.87 1.21 3.73
N GLN A 252 11.31 0.08 4.14
CA GLN A 252 11.78 -1.24 3.76
C GLN A 252 11.41 -1.54 2.31
N LEU A 253 12.38 -2.00 1.52
CA LEU A 253 12.21 -2.27 0.09
C LEU A 253 12.06 -3.76 -0.26
N LYS A 254 12.53 -4.65 0.61
CA LYS A 254 12.49 -6.11 0.41
C LYS A 254 11.88 -6.79 1.64
N ASN A 255 11.28 -7.97 1.42
CA ASN A 255 10.83 -8.78 2.53
C ASN A 255 12.04 -9.39 3.25
N GLN A 256 12.07 -9.31 4.58
CA GLN A 256 12.99 -9.96 5.49
C GLN A 256 12.17 -10.74 6.54
N PRO A 257 11.66 -11.94 6.18
CA PRO A 257 10.77 -12.70 7.07
C PRO A 257 11.41 -13.10 8.39
N ASP A 258 12.71 -13.33 8.40
CA ASP A 258 13.46 -13.71 9.60
C ASP A 258 13.47 -12.58 10.64
N ASP A 259 13.40 -11.33 10.18
CA ASP A 259 13.33 -10.14 11.02
C ASP A 259 11.88 -9.64 11.20
N ASP A 260 10.87 -10.32 10.64
CA ASP A 260 9.45 -9.92 10.61
C ASP A 260 9.21 -8.51 10.04
N VAL A 261 10.04 -8.10 9.06
CA VAL A 261 9.93 -6.81 8.37
C VAL A 261 9.72 -7.03 6.86
N TYR A 262 8.77 -6.31 6.30
CA TYR A 262 8.30 -6.55 4.95
C TYR A 262 8.40 -5.31 4.05
N ASN A 263 8.44 -5.56 2.74
CA ASN A 263 8.41 -4.50 1.73
C ASN A 263 7.21 -3.56 1.93
N GLY A 264 7.48 -2.27 2.09
CA GLY A 264 6.49 -1.23 2.36
C GLY A 264 6.41 -0.81 3.83
N ASP A 265 7.07 -1.53 4.76
CA ASP A 265 7.12 -1.12 6.16
C ASP A 265 7.90 0.19 6.30
N ILE A 266 7.39 1.07 7.15
CA ILE A 266 8.01 2.34 7.46
C ILE A 266 8.49 2.30 8.91
N GLY A 267 9.74 2.67 9.11
CA GLY A 267 10.40 2.76 10.40
C GLY A 267 11.26 4.01 10.54
N VAL A 268 12.04 4.04 11.59
CA VAL A 268 12.98 5.12 11.90
C VAL A 268 14.37 4.55 12.02
N LEU A 269 15.37 5.23 11.45
CA LEU A 269 16.76 4.93 11.66
C LEU A 269 17.15 5.42 13.06
N VAL A 270 17.39 4.51 13.98
CA VAL A 270 17.60 4.85 15.39
C VAL A 270 19.07 5.02 15.76
N GLU A 271 19.97 4.28 15.09
CA GLU A 271 21.39 4.32 15.39
C GLU A 271 22.25 3.93 14.19
N ILE A 272 23.44 4.51 14.08
CA ILE A 272 24.50 4.10 13.15
C ILE A 272 25.74 3.77 13.94
N ILE A 273 26.10 2.49 13.99
CA ILE A 273 27.33 2.01 14.63
C ILE A 273 28.48 2.09 13.63
N ASP A 274 29.49 2.93 13.90
CA ASP A 274 30.69 3.02 13.06
C ASP A 274 31.49 1.69 13.12
N ALA A 275 32.09 1.31 11.99
CA ALA A 275 32.94 0.12 11.85
C ALA A 275 34.04 -0.03 12.95
N LYS A 276 34.50 1.10 13.51
CA LYS A 276 35.50 1.12 14.59
C LYS A 276 34.94 0.61 15.91
N HIS A 277 33.63 0.69 16.10
CA HIS A 277 32.93 0.30 17.33
C HIS A 277 32.14 -1.01 17.16
N ALA A 278 32.02 -1.51 15.94
CA ALA A 278 31.33 -2.77 15.64
C ALA A 278 32.30 -3.97 15.80
N GLU A 279 31.81 -5.07 16.36
CA GLU A 279 32.61 -6.29 16.57
C GLU A 279 33.12 -6.90 15.25
N ASP A 280 32.34 -6.81 14.19
CA ASP A 280 32.63 -7.30 12.83
C ASP A 280 33.37 -6.29 11.94
N HIS A 281 33.73 -5.12 12.49
CA HIS A 281 34.34 -4.01 11.75
C HIS A 281 33.54 -3.52 10.53
N LYS A 282 32.19 -3.66 10.55
CA LYS A 282 31.29 -3.14 9.53
C LYS A 282 30.39 -2.06 10.11
N THR A 283 30.25 -0.94 9.40
CA THR A 283 29.26 0.07 9.76
C THR A 283 27.86 -0.53 9.68
N THR A 284 27.08 -0.41 10.77
CA THR A 284 25.76 -1.00 10.87
C THR A 284 24.71 0.09 11.03
N ILE A 285 23.66 0.04 10.23
CA ILE A 285 22.46 0.88 10.38
C ILE A 285 21.43 0.08 11.18
N ILE A 286 20.93 0.67 12.26
CA ILE A 286 19.86 0.08 13.08
C ILE A 286 18.57 0.84 12.80
N CYS A 287 17.54 0.13 12.35
CA CYS A 287 16.21 0.69 12.11
C CYS A 287 15.16 0.06 13.02
N GLN A 288 14.21 0.86 13.47
CA GLN A 288 13.08 0.42 14.25
C GLN A 288 11.78 0.50 13.45
N PHE A 289 11.08 -0.63 13.31
CA PHE A 289 9.79 -0.76 12.64
C PHE A 289 8.71 -1.14 13.66
N GLY A 290 8.07 -0.15 14.26
CA GLY A 290 7.21 -0.36 15.42
C GLY A 290 8.00 -0.87 16.63
N GLU A 291 7.77 -2.12 17.05
CA GLU A 291 8.53 -2.74 18.16
C GLU A 291 9.72 -3.58 17.67
N ILE A 292 9.87 -3.75 16.36
CA ILE A 292 10.91 -4.59 15.75
C ILE A 292 12.15 -3.74 15.48
N ILE A 293 13.31 -4.24 15.90
CA ILE A 293 14.62 -3.62 15.64
C ILE A 293 15.37 -4.51 14.65
N VAL A 294 15.87 -3.91 13.57
CA VAL A 294 16.61 -4.63 12.51
C VAL A 294 17.94 -3.96 12.25
N GLU A 295 18.99 -4.78 12.13
CA GLU A 295 20.33 -4.37 11.79
C GLU A 295 20.60 -4.55 10.29
N TYR A 296 21.12 -3.49 9.65
CA TYR A 296 21.49 -3.51 8.24
C TYR A 296 22.99 -3.34 8.09
N LYS A 297 23.67 -4.39 7.66
CA LYS A 297 25.07 -4.33 7.24
C LYS A 297 25.20 -3.70 5.86
N PRO A 298 26.40 -3.25 5.42
CA PRO A 298 26.59 -2.56 4.15
C PRO A 298 25.98 -3.27 2.92
N GLU A 299 26.04 -4.58 2.88
CA GLU A 299 25.46 -5.43 1.84
C GLU A 299 23.94 -5.37 1.78
N ASN A 300 23.28 -5.02 2.90
CA ASN A 300 21.82 -4.95 3.04
C ASN A 300 21.25 -3.52 3.01
N TRP A 301 22.08 -2.48 2.91
CA TRP A 301 21.60 -1.09 2.83
C TRP A 301 20.72 -0.84 1.61
N VAL A 302 20.87 -1.64 0.56
CA VAL A 302 20.01 -1.62 -0.63
C VAL A 302 18.55 -2.01 -0.35
N ASN A 303 18.29 -2.60 0.83
CA ASN A 303 16.97 -3.01 1.26
C ASN A 303 16.16 -1.88 1.91
N ILE A 304 16.77 -0.72 2.14
CA ILE A 304 16.14 0.44 2.78
C ILE A 304 16.34 1.72 1.96
N THR A 305 15.44 2.68 2.15
CA THR A 305 15.55 4.02 1.56
C THR A 305 14.83 5.05 2.43
N LEU A 306 15.04 6.35 2.17
CA LEU A 306 14.28 7.41 2.83
C LEU A 306 12.79 7.33 2.52
N ALA A 307 11.94 7.67 3.50
CA ALA A 307 10.49 7.50 3.44
C ALA A 307 9.67 8.78 3.70
N TYR A 308 10.25 9.94 3.69
CA TYR A 308 9.49 11.20 3.79
C TYR A 308 8.54 11.37 2.60
N CYS A 309 9.01 10.99 1.40
CA CYS A 309 8.22 10.91 0.18
C CYS A 309 8.35 9.50 -0.41
N ILE A 310 7.22 8.86 -0.74
CA ILE A 310 7.18 7.53 -1.35
C ILE A 310 6.28 7.54 -2.59
N SER A 311 6.36 6.47 -3.40
CA SER A 311 5.44 6.31 -4.53
C SER A 311 4.04 5.93 -4.06
N VAL A 312 3.02 6.31 -4.86
CA VAL A 312 1.63 5.89 -4.59
C VAL A 312 1.50 4.36 -4.54
N HIS A 313 2.27 3.62 -5.35
CA HIS A 313 2.29 2.16 -5.32
C HIS A 313 2.77 1.60 -3.97
N LYS A 314 3.82 2.20 -3.38
CA LYS A 314 4.36 1.80 -2.08
C LYS A 314 3.46 2.18 -0.90
N SER A 315 2.48 3.04 -1.11
CA SER A 315 1.50 3.40 -0.09
C SER A 315 0.28 2.47 -0.04
N GLN A 316 0.15 1.52 -0.98
CA GLN A 316 -0.96 0.56 -0.96
C GLN A 316 -0.96 -0.27 0.33
N GLY A 317 -2.14 -0.56 0.87
CA GLY A 317 -2.30 -1.22 2.17
C GLY A 317 -2.03 -0.33 3.39
N SER A 318 -1.62 0.93 3.18
CA SER A 318 -1.32 1.90 4.25
C SER A 318 -2.31 3.06 4.27
N GLU A 319 -2.47 3.69 5.43
CA GLU A 319 -3.22 4.94 5.58
C GLU A 319 -2.43 5.89 6.50
N TYR A 320 -2.52 7.18 6.24
CA TYR A 320 -1.79 8.21 6.98
C TYR A 320 -2.75 9.31 7.45
N PRO A 321 -2.53 9.90 8.62
CA PRO A 321 -3.32 11.05 9.07
C PRO A 321 -3.33 12.19 8.05
N ILE A 322 -2.16 12.57 7.53
CA ILE A 322 -1.99 13.63 6.54
C ILE A 322 -1.31 13.08 5.28
N VAL A 323 -1.91 13.31 4.13
CA VAL A 323 -1.31 12.99 2.83
C VAL A 323 -1.13 14.27 2.02
N ILE A 324 0.06 14.45 1.45
CA ILE A 324 0.37 15.55 0.53
C ILE A 324 0.75 14.95 -0.83
N MET A 325 0.01 15.33 -1.88
CA MET A 325 0.23 14.82 -3.25
C MET A 325 0.63 15.94 -4.20
N PRO A 326 1.92 16.08 -4.53
CA PRO A 326 2.36 16.96 -5.60
C PRO A 326 1.99 16.38 -6.97
N ILE A 327 1.27 17.16 -7.78
CA ILE A 327 0.83 16.76 -9.12
C ILE A 327 1.21 17.84 -10.13
N ILE A 328 1.98 17.45 -11.15
CA ILE A 328 2.44 18.33 -12.22
C ILE A 328 2.26 17.69 -13.60
N ARG A 329 2.27 18.48 -14.67
CA ARG A 329 2.13 17.98 -16.05
C ARG A 329 3.19 16.97 -16.45
N ARG A 330 4.42 17.10 -15.91
CA ARG A 330 5.48 16.10 -16.14
C ARG A 330 5.15 14.70 -15.64
N HIS A 331 4.20 14.58 -14.71
CA HIS A 331 3.69 13.29 -14.24
C HIS A 331 2.71 12.64 -15.23
N ALA A 332 2.35 13.26 -16.36
CA ALA A 332 1.29 12.79 -17.28
C ALA A 332 1.43 11.31 -17.70
N GLY A 333 2.67 10.83 -17.86
CA GLY A 333 2.94 9.42 -18.20
C GLY A 333 2.63 8.41 -17.08
N MET A 334 2.27 8.89 -15.89
CA MET A 334 1.88 8.06 -14.73
C MET A 334 0.48 8.41 -14.21
N LEU A 335 -0.03 9.62 -14.55
CA LEU A 335 -1.30 10.09 -14.03
C LEU A 335 -2.46 9.39 -14.71
N GLN A 336 -3.12 8.54 -13.96
CA GLN A 336 -4.37 7.87 -14.34
C GLN A 336 -5.32 7.84 -13.14
N ARG A 337 -6.61 7.67 -13.41
CA ARG A 337 -7.69 7.68 -12.41
C ARG A 337 -7.37 6.81 -11.20
N LYS A 338 -7.00 5.54 -11.42
CA LYS A 338 -6.71 4.59 -10.33
C LYS A 338 -5.51 5.00 -9.48
N LEU A 339 -4.48 5.62 -10.07
CA LEU A 339 -3.34 6.10 -9.30
C LEU A 339 -3.75 7.26 -8.39
N ILE A 340 -4.47 8.23 -8.93
CA ILE A 340 -4.96 9.38 -8.15
C ILE A 340 -5.91 8.91 -7.05
N TYR A 341 -6.88 8.03 -7.39
CA TYR A 341 -7.79 7.43 -6.43
C TYR A 341 -7.06 6.71 -5.30
N THR A 342 -6.08 5.86 -5.64
CA THR A 342 -5.28 5.13 -4.64
C THR A 342 -4.56 6.09 -3.71
N GLY A 343 -3.93 7.14 -4.22
CA GLY A 343 -3.24 8.13 -3.40
C GLY A 343 -4.17 8.93 -2.49
N VAL A 344 -5.30 9.42 -3.02
CA VAL A 344 -6.32 10.16 -2.26
C VAL A 344 -6.85 9.31 -1.11
N THR A 345 -7.12 8.04 -1.36
CA THR A 345 -7.68 7.12 -0.36
C THR A 345 -6.69 6.72 0.76
N ARG A 346 -5.44 7.17 0.68
CA ARG A 346 -4.45 6.98 1.77
C ARG A 346 -4.63 7.97 2.91
N ALA A 347 -5.32 9.11 2.67
CA ALA A 347 -5.55 10.11 3.71
C ALA A 347 -6.66 9.69 4.69
N ARG A 348 -6.37 9.83 5.99
CA ARG A 348 -7.35 9.55 7.06
C ARG A 348 -8.01 10.81 7.59
N LYS A 349 -7.27 11.93 7.70
CA LYS A 349 -7.74 13.18 8.31
C LYS A 349 -7.62 14.37 7.36
N VAL A 350 -6.49 14.50 6.66
CA VAL A 350 -6.23 15.65 5.78
C VAL A 350 -5.56 15.19 4.49
N LEU A 351 -6.10 15.65 3.38
CA LEU A 351 -5.51 15.50 2.05
C LEU A 351 -5.17 16.86 1.47
N ILE A 352 -3.94 17.01 1.00
CA ILE A 352 -3.51 18.21 0.27
C ILE A 352 -3.04 17.80 -1.12
N ILE A 353 -3.69 18.30 -2.16
CA ILE A 353 -3.27 18.15 -3.55
C ILE A 353 -2.69 19.48 -3.99
N LEU A 354 -1.40 19.51 -4.35
CA LEU A 354 -0.73 20.74 -4.73
C LEU A 354 -0.02 20.63 -6.08
N GLY A 355 0.08 21.75 -6.75
CA GLY A 355 0.75 21.89 -8.05
C GLY A 355 -0.16 22.31 -9.18
N GLU A 356 -0.05 21.67 -10.34
CA GLU A 356 -0.80 22.04 -11.55
C GLU A 356 -2.17 21.32 -11.57
N LEU A 357 -3.22 21.97 -11.08
CA LEU A 357 -4.55 21.39 -10.96
C LEU A 357 -5.13 20.87 -12.29
N GLU A 358 -4.73 21.44 -13.42
CA GLU A 358 -5.14 20.92 -14.74
C GLU A 358 -4.51 19.55 -15.03
N ALA A 359 -3.31 19.25 -14.49
CA ALA A 359 -2.72 17.92 -14.57
C ALA A 359 -3.53 16.90 -13.76
N PHE A 360 -3.99 17.29 -12.56
CA PHE A 360 -4.89 16.48 -11.74
C PHE A 360 -6.20 16.19 -12.49
N LYS A 361 -6.90 17.22 -13.00
CA LYS A 361 -8.14 17.08 -13.74
C LYS A 361 -8.00 16.16 -14.96
N ARG A 362 -6.91 16.30 -15.72
CA ARG A 362 -6.62 15.41 -16.85
C ARG A 362 -6.37 13.97 -16.41
N GLY A 363 -5.58 13.79 -15.34
CA GLY A 363 -5.28 12.46 -14.81
C GLY A 363 -6.52 11.66 -14.40
N ILE A 364 -7.53 12.30 -13.82
CA ILE A 364 -8.78 11.62 -13.46
C ILE A 364 -9.65 11.24 -14.68
N GLN A 365 -9.44 11.85 -15.84
CA GLN A 365 -10.13 11.46 -17.09
C GLN A 365 -9.44 10.26 -17.76
N VAL A 366 -8.19 9.96 -17.43
CA VAL A 366 -7.47 8.80 -17.97
C VAL A 366 -7.83 7.56 -17.15
N LEU A 367 -8.59 6.66 -17.73
CA LEU A 367 -9.02 5.41 -17.06
C LEU A 367 -7.83 4.48 -16.80
N GLU A 368 -7.12 4.14 -17.85
CA GLU A 368 -5.89 3.33 -17.82
C GLU A 368 -4.95 3.83 -18.93
N LEU A 369 -3.68 4.13 -18.57
CA LEU A 369 -2.64 4.53 -19.52
C LEU A 369 -2.21 3.35 -20.41
N HIS A 370 -2.11 2.18 -19.80
CA HIS A 370 -1.73 0.91 -20.44
C HIS A 370 -2.71 -0.17 -20.03
N PRO A 371 -3.84 -0.32 -20.76
CA PRO A 371 -4.83 -1.35 -20.46
C PRO A 371 -4.19 -2.75 -20.48
N ARG A 372 -4.45 -3.53 -19.43
CA ARG A 372 -3.98 -4.92 -19.38
C ARG A 372 -4.98 -5.81 -20.07
N GLU A 373 -4.52 -6.49 -21.10
CA GLU A 373 -5.28 -7.55 -21.73
C GLU A 373 -5.12 -8.85 -20.93
N THR A 374 -6.25 -9.43 -20.53
CA THR A 374 -6.31 -10.68 -19.77
C THR A 374 -7.33 -11.62 -20.37
N THR A 375 -7.09 -12.92 -20.26
CA THR A 375 -8.00 -13.96 -20.76
C THR A 375 -8.74 -14.68 -19.65
N LEU A 376 -8.51 -14.32 -18.38
CA LEU A 376 -9.05 -15.05 -17.23
C LEU A 376 -10.59 -15.06 -17.22
N THR A 377 -11.23 -13.92 -17.44
CA THR A 377 -12.70 -13.82 -17.55
C THR A 377 -13.27 -14.74 -18.63
N GLN A 378 -12.64 -14.73 -19.81
CA GLN A 378 -13.08 -15.56 -20.93
C GLN A 378 -12.91 -17.04 -20.63
N LYS A 379 -11.75 -17.44 -20.13
CA LYS A 379 -11.44 -18.84 -19.77
C LYS A 379 -12.37 -19.37 -18.69
N LEU A 380 -12.69 -18.58 -17.67
CA LEU A 380 -13.63 -18.96 -16.61
C LEU A 380 -15.01 -19.27 -17.19
N LYS A 381 -15.53 -18.40 -18.07
CA LYS A 381 -16.83 -18.61 -18.72
C LYS A 381 -16.84 -19.83 -19.62
N GLN A 382 -15.80 -20.04 -20.43
CA GLN A 382 -15.65 -21.22 -21.28
C GLN A 382 -15.64 -22.51 -20.44
N PHE A 383 -14.84 -22.52 -19.38
CA PHE A 383 -14.74 -23.68 -18.49
C PHE A 383 -16.08 -24.04 -17.84
N LEU A 384 -16.81 -23.05 -17.31
CA LEU A 384 -18.09 -23.28 -16.63
C LEU A 384 -19.21 -23.65 -17.59
N ASN A 385 -19.17 -23.19 -18.83
CA ASN A 385 -20.13 -23.55 -19.89
C ASN A 385 -19.83 -24.89 -20.55
N GLY A 386 -18.75 -25.58 -20.18
CA GLY A 386 -18.37 -26.86 -20.80
C GLY A 386 -17.72 -26.74 -22.18
N ASP A 387 -17.39 -25.53 -22.64
CA ASP A 387 -16.69 -25.25 -23.88
C ASP A 387 -15.17 -25.50 -23.68
N TYR A 388 -14.79 -26.76 -23.58
CA TYR A 388 -13.39 -27.19 -23.57
C TYR A 388 -12.81 -27.19 -24.97
N GLY A 389 -12.54 -26.03 -25.55
CA GLY A 389 -11.69 -25.89 -26.72
C GLY A 389 -10.23 -26.07 -26.28
N PHE A 390 -9.68 -27.25 -26.49
CA PHE A 390 -8.23 -27.50 -26.46
C PHE A 390 -7.58 -26.96 -27.74
#